data_8af2d6a0e48be18ae692d482657da704
#
_entry.id   8af2d6a0e48be18ae692d482657da704
#
_cell.length_a   1.000
_cell.length_b   1.000
_cell.length_c   1.000
_cell.angle_alpha   90.00
_cell.angle_beta   90.00
_cell.angle_gamma   90.00
#
_symmetry.space_group_name_H-M   'P 1'
#
loop_
_entity.id
_entity.type
_entity.pdbx_description
1 polymer ?
#
loop_
_entity_poly.entity_id
_entity_poly.type
_entity_poly.pdbx_seq_one_letter_code
_entity_poly.pdbx_strand_id
1 'polypeptide(L)'
;MTSQPLDLLPDSSTSFLSPYLPPSRPSDRVFVTLTYAASLDSRIALGYGQRTQLSGSESKCMTHYLRAHHDGILVGVNTFLADNPGLNCRYSIAGKSPVEASPRPIIIDPTFRCKIESRSKSMMAAASMEGKEPWILVSAEWRNSVSPSDLVHIQSIERMGARVIPVVGLQSDNRNESWAAILKSLKELGIRSLMVEGGAHVINDLLCTAVDDINGTKVSPIDVVIITIAPVYLGKNGVEVSPASALDNLYDITWDQFGRDCVMASFNKKLRAAF
;
A
#
# COMPACT_ATOMS: atom_id res chain seq x y z
N MET A 1 2.11 22.12 -10.36
CA MET A 1 1.01 21.74 -11.28
C MET A 1 0.04 20.91 -10.46
N THR A 2 -1.14 21.44 -10.18
CA THR A 2 -2.22 20.71 -9.51
C THR A 2 -2.65 19.55 -10.40
N SER A 3 -2.67 18.35 -9.84
CA SER A 3 -3.14 17.16 -10.58
C SER A 3 -4.65 17.29 -10.80
N GLN A 4 -5.12 17.11 -12.04
CA GLN A 4 -6.56 17.18 -12.32
C GLN A 4 -7.31 16.13 -11.49
N PRO A 5 -8.52 16.49 -10.96
CA PRO A 5 -9.41 15.53 -10.34
C PRO A 5 -9.71 14.36 -11.30
N LEU A 6 -9.96 13.19 -10.75
CA LEU A 6 -10.41 12.04 -11.52
C LEU A 6 -11.94 12.07 -11.64
N ASP A 7 -12.47 11.50 -12.71
CA ASP A 7 -13.91 11.27 -12.86
C ASP A 7 -14.42 10.37 -11.72
N LEU A 8 -15.70 10.51 -11.37
CA LEU A 8 -16.30 9.66 -10.35
C LEU A 8 -16.55 8.26 -10.93
N LEU A 9 -16.40 7.25 -10.08
CA LEU A 9 -16.77 5.87 -10.44
C LEU A 9 -18.30 5.77 -10.60
N PRO A 10 -18.79 4.94 -11.53
CA PRO A 10 -20.19 4.57 -11.60
C PRO A 10 -20.68 3.89 -10.30
N ASP A 11 -21.97 3.99 -10.00
CA ASP A 11 -22.58 3.37 -8.80
C ASP A 11 -22.39 1.84 -8.80
N SER A 12 -22.39 1.18 -9.96
CA SER A 12 -22.12 -0.24 -10.07
C SER A 12 -20.72 -0.60 -9.55
N SER A 13 -19.71 0.18 -9.93
CA SER A 13 -18.32 -0.04 -9.51
C SER A 13 -18.13 0.25 -8.01
N THR A 14 -18.78 1.28 -7.47
CA THR A 14 -18.72 1.55 -6.02
C THR A 14 -19.46 0.47 -5.24
N SER A 15 -20.57 -0.06 -5.76
CA SER A 15 -21.31 -1.19 -5.17
C SER A 15 -20.49 -2.48 -5.18
N PHE A 16 -19.75 -2.75 -6.26
CA PHE A 16 -18.80 -3.86 -6.35
C PHE A 16 -17.71 -3.78 -5.27
N LEU A 17 -17.15 -2.60 -5.04
CA LEU A 17 -16.05 -2.40 -4.10
C LEU A 17 -16.50 -2.30 -2.63
N SER A 18 -17.73 -1.89 -2.38
CA SER A 18 -18.28 -1.60 -1.05
C SER A 18 -18.06 -2.71 -0.01
N PRO A 19 -18.28 -4.01 -0.31
CA PRO A 19 -18.06 -5.09 0.65
C PRO A 19 -16.59 -5.24 1.10
N TYR A 20 -15.64 -4.79 0.28
CA TYR A 20 -14.20 -4.96 0.45
C TYR A 20 -13.52 -3.74 1.09
N LEU A 21 -14.27 -2.69 1.40
CA LEU A 21 -13.74 -1.51 2.07
C LEU A 21 -13.46 -1.77 3.57
N PRO A 22 -12.55 -1.02 4.19
CA PRO A 22 -12.31 -1.10 5.62
C PRO A 22 -13.60 -0.89 6.41
N PRO A 23 -13.86 -1.68 7.46
CA PRO A 23 -15.04 -1.55 8.28
C PRO A 23 -15.03 -0.24 9.07
N SER A 24 -16.22 0.36 9.25
CA SER A 24 -16.38 1.60 10.04
C SER A 24 -16.11 1.39 11.54
N ARG A 25 -16.24 0.16 12.03
CA ARG A 25 -15.99 -0.17 13.45
C ARG A 25 -14.51 -0.41 13.72
N PRO A 26 -13.96 0.11 14.82
CA PRO A 26 -12.59 -0.18 15.21
C PRO A 26 -12.36 -1.69 15.37
N SER A 27 -11.20 -2.15 14.91
CA SER A 27 -10.72 -3.53 15.07
C SER A 27 -9.50 -3.54 15.99
N ASP A 28 -9.25 -4.69 16.64
CA ASP A 28 -8.05 -4.88 17.48
C ASP A 28 -6.76 -4.98 16.66
N ARG A 29 -6.86 -5.02 15.35
CA ARG A 29 -5.72 -5.01 14.42
C ARG A 29 -5.95 -4.07 13.24
N VAL A 30 -4.88 -3.73 12.53
CA VAL A 30 -4.95 -2.98 11.28
C VAL A 30 -5.67 -3.83 10.23
N PHE A 31 -6.67 -3.25 9.55
CA PHE A 31 -7.29 -3.84 8.36
C PHE A 31 -6.36 -3.64 7.17
N VAL A 32 -6.00 -4.71 6.47
CA VAL A 32 -5.02 -4.67 5.39
C VAL A 32 -5.66 -5.05 4.05
N THR A 33 -5.63 -4.12 3.12
CA THR A 33 -5.99 -4.36 1.70
C THR A 33 -4.70 -4.44 0.88
N LEU A 34 -4.45 -5.60 0.26
CA LEU A 34 -3.40 -5.75 -0.74
C LEU A 34 -3.99 -5.47 -2.11
N THR A 35 -3.43 -4.52 -2.85
CA THR A 35 -3.87 -4.21 -4.21
C THR A 35 -2.70 -3.95 -5.14
N TYR A 36 -2.80 -4.46 -6.35
CA TYR A 36 -1.82 -4.21 -7.41
C TYR A 36 -2.43 -4.47 -8.79
N ALA A 37 -1.78 -3.92 -9.82
CA ALA A 37 -2.09 -4.26 -11.20
C ALA A 37 -1.06 -5.24 -11.74
N ALA A 38 -1.51 -6.25 -12.48
CA ALA A 38 -0.67 -7.25 -13.13
C ALA A 38 -1.09 -7.42 -14.60
N SER A 39 -0.13 -7.83 -15.42
CA SER A 39 -0.37 -8.33 -16.77
C SER A 39 -0.95 -9.75 -16.75
N LEU A 40 -1.39 -10.26 -17.90
CA LEU A 40 -1.88 -11.64 -18.06
C LEU A 40 -0.84 -12.72 -17.71
N ASP A 41 0.45 -12.37 -17.76
CA ASP A 41 1.57 -13.23 -17.38
C ASP A 41 2.14 -12.88 -15.98
N SER A 42 1.29 -12.32 -15.09
CA SER A 42 1.58 -12.04 -13.67
C SER A 42 2.77 -11.09 -13.45
N ARG A 43 3.01 -10.15 -14.37
CA ARG A 43 4.08 -9.14 -14.24
C ARG A 43 3.50 -7.80 -13.82
N ILE A 44 4.19 -7.09 -12.95
CA ILE A 44 3.78 -5.77 -12.47
C ILE A 44 4.62 -4.62 -13.06
N ALA A 45 5.73 -4.93 -13.70
CA ALA A 45 6.59 -3.99 -14.41
C ALA A 45 7.42 -4.67 -15.50
N LEU A 46 7.87 -3.91 -16.50
CA LEU A 46 8.77 -4.39 -17.56
C LEU A 46 10.16 -4.81 -17.03
N GLY A 47 10.59 -4.23 -15.92
CA GLY A 47 11.86 -4.52 -15.28
C GLY A 47 12.00 -3.82 -13.94
N TYR A 48 12.98 -4.21 -13.13
CA TYR A 48 13.27 -3.57 -11.85
C TYR A 48 13.66 -2.09 -12.05
N GLY A 49 13.08 -1.20 -11.25
CA GLY A 49 13.34 0.24 -11.34
C GLY A 49 12.70 0.92 -12.56
N GLN A 50 11.89 0.21 -13.34
CA GLN A 50 11.19 0.76 -14.51
C GLN A 50 9.71 1.00 -14.18
N ARG A 51 9.32 2.26 -14.21
CA ARG A 51 7.90 2.63 -14.10
C ARG A 51 7.13 2.08 -15.29
N THR A 52 6.13 1.24 -15.04
CA THR A 52 5.27 0.65 -16.05
C THR A 52 3.82 1.01 -15.77
N GLN A 53 3.14 1.63 -16.73
CA GLN A 53 1.71 1.89 -16.63
C GLN A 53 0.95 0.71 -17.21
N LEU A 54 0.33 -0.11 -16.36
CA LEU A 54 -0.47 -1.27 -16.75
C LEU A 54 -1.94 -0.94 -16.89
N SER A 55 -2.52 -0.37 -15.83
CA SER A 55 -3.95 -0.13 -15.71
C SER A 55 -4.44 1.09 -16.49
N GLY A 56 -5.68 1.04 -16.95
CA GLY A 56 -6.40 2.12 -17.61
C GLY A 56 -6.83 3.24 -16.66
N SER A 57 -7.56 4.22 -17.21
CA SER A 57 -8.07 5.39 -16.47
C SER A 57 -9.08 4.99 -15.40
N GLU A 58 -9.97 4.06 -15.71
CA GLU A 58 -11.03 3.60 -14.84
C GLU A 58 -10.47 2.83 -13.63
N SER A 59 -9.53 1.90 -13.86
CA SER A 59 -8.83 1.19 -12.79
C SER A 59 -7.97 2.13 -11.93
N LYS A 60 -7.42 3.20 -12.53
CA LYS A 60 -6.73 4.24 -11.78
C LYS A 60 -7.69 5.04 -10.91
N CYS A 61 -8.88 5.34 -11.41
CA CYS A 61 -9.94 5.97 -10.61
C CYS A 61 -10.33 5.09 -9.43
N MET A 62 -10.52 3.78 -9.66
CA MET A 62 -10.76 2.78 -8.61
C MET A 62 -9.66 2.79 -7.54
N THR A 63 -8.38 2.79 -7.95
CA THR A 63 -7.26 2.86 -7.00
C THR A 63 -7.35 4.09 -6.10
N HIS A 64 -7.69 5.26 -6.66
CA HIS A 64 -7.85 6.47 -5.86
C HIS A 64 -9.12 6.47 -5.00
N TYR A 65 -10.18 5.80 -5.44
CA TYR A 65 -11.36 5.54 -4.60
C TYR A 65 -10.98 4.68 -3.38
N LEU A 66 -10.23 3.61 -3.57
CA LEU A 66 -9.72 2.79 -2.46
C LEU A 66 -8.84 3.60 -1.50
N ARG A 67 -7.95 4.46 -2.03
CA ARG A 67 -7.11 5.36 -1.22
C ARG A 67 -7.93 6.26 -0.31
N ALA A 68 -9.06 6.77 -0.80
CA ALA A 68 -9.96 7.65 -0.03
C ALA A 68 -10.63 6.96 1.17
N HIS A 69 -10.59 5.62 1.22
CA HIS A 69 -11.20 4.81 2.28
C HIS A 69 -10.18 4.17 3.23
N HIS A 70 -8.88 4.47 3.08
CA HIS A 70 -7.82 3.95 3.94
C HIS A 70 -7.11 5.05 4.71
N ASP A 71 -6.67 4.74 5.93
CA ASP A 71 -5.89 5.67 6.75
C ASP A 71 -4.45 5.80 6.25
N GLY A 72 -3.85 4.70 5.78
CA GLY A 72 -2.49 4.63 5.28
C GLY A 72 -2.36 3.92 3.93
N ILE A 73 -1.33 4.32 3.17
CA ILE A 73 -0.90 3.68 1.93
C ILE A 73 0.58 3.32 2.02
N LEU A 74 0.91 2.06 1.77
CA LEU A 74 2.25 1.54 1.96
C LEU A 74 2.86 1.06 0.66
N VAL A 75 4.11 1.47 0.44
CA VAL A 75 4.99 0.98 -0.63
C VAL A 75 6.37 0.64 -0.11
N GLY A 76 7.06 -0.26 -0.80
CA GLY A 76 8.47 -0.52 -0.53
C GLY A 76 9.38 0.57 -1.14
N VAL A 77 10.58 0.74 -0.56
CA VAL A 77 11.55 1.74 -1.00
C VAL A 77 11.92 1.62 -2.47
N ASN A 78 11.99 0.41 -3.03
CA ASN A 78 12.33 0.23 -4.45
C ASN A 78 11.26 0.84 -5.37
N THR A 79 9.98 0.71 -5.03
CA THR A 79 8.87 1.37 -5.73
C THR A 79 8.94 2.89 -5.57
N PHE A 80 9.24 3.36 -4.36
CA PHE A 80 9.41 4.79 -4.12
C PHE A 80 10.53 5.40 -4.98
N LEU A 81 11.69 4.74 -5.06
CA LEU A 81 12.83 5.18 -5.87
C LEU A 81 12.55 5.14 -7.38
N ALA A 82 11.84 4.09 -7.86
CA ALA A 82 11.53 3.93 -9.27
C ALA A 82 10.49 4.94 -9.79
N ASP A 83 9.44 5.18 -9.00
CA ASP A 83 8.25 5.88 -9.48
C ASP A 83 8.11 7.31 -8.93
N ASN A 84 8.81 7.63 -7.83
CA ASN A 84 8.61 8.86 -7.07
C ASN A 84 7.10 9.17 -6.92
N PRO A 85 6.31 8.28 -6.30
CA PRO A 85 4.85 8.39 -6.28
C PRO A 85 4.38 9.47 -5.30
N GLY A 86 3.25 10.12 -5.64
CA GLY A 86 2.62 11.09 -4.74
C GLY A 86 1.93 10.44 -3.55
N LEU A 87 1.40 9.22 -3.72
CA LEU A 87 0.69 8.43 -2.72
C LEU A 87 -0.53 9.14 -2.09
N ASN A 88 -0.98 10.22 -2.70
CA ASN A 88 -2.17 10.97 -2.30
C ASN A 88 -3.43 10.47 -3.03
N CYS A 89 -4.59 10.94 -2.59
CA CYS A 89 -5.86 10.70 -3.26
C CYS A 89 -6.22 11.86 -4.19
N ARG A 90 -6.73 11.55 -5.38
CA ARG A 90 -7.28 12.51 -6.34
C ARG A 90 -8.76 12.24 -6.64
N TYR A 91 -9.37 11.29 -5.94
CA TYR A 91 -10.79 11.02 -5.99
C TYR A 91 -11.51 11.98 -5.05
N SER A 92 -12.53 12.65 -5.57
CA SER A 92 -13.32 13.59 -4.77
C SER A 92 -14.30 12.85 -3.86
N ILE A 93 -14.22 13.11 -2.56
CA ILE A 93 -15.20 12.65 -1.58
C ILE A 93 -15.99 13.86 -1.10
N ALA A 94 -17.32 13.78 -1.17
CA ALA A 94 -18.19 14.85 -0.72
C ALA A 94 -17.91 15.22 0.76
N GLY A 95 -17.72 16.50 1.03
CA GLY A 95 -17.45 17.01 2.38
C GLY A 95 -16.01 16.82 2.90
N LYS A 96 -15.08 16.29 2.10
CA LYS A 96 -13.67 16.16 2.48
C LYS A 96 -12.77 17.01 1.58
N SER A 97 -11.80 17.67 2.18
CA SER A 97 -10.68 18.26 1.45
C SER A 97 -9.75 17.18 0.86
N PRO A 98 -8.90 17.50 -0.13
CA PRO A 98 -7.94 16.54 -0.70
C PRO A 98 -7.02 15.88 0.34
N VAL A 99 -6.57 16.62 1.34
CA VAL A 99 -5.72 16.09 2.42
C VAL A 99 -6.48 15.15 3.34
N GLU A 100 -7.75 15.43 3.64
CA GLU A 100 -8.61 14.55 4.46
C GLU A 100 -8.96 13.25 3.72
N ALA A 101 -9.20 13.34 2.41
CA ALA A 101 -9.45 12.17 1.56
C ALA A 101 -8.19 11.35 1.26
N SER A 102 -7.00 11.88 1.53
CA SER A 102 -5.74 11.18 1.24
C SER A 102 -5.31 10.27 2.40
N PRO A 103 -4.85 9.05 2.11
CA PRO A 103 -4.19 8.21 3.09
C PRO A 103 -2.84 8.78 3.48
N ARG A 104 -2.28 8.36 4.63
CA ARG A 104 -0.90 8.66 5.04
C ARG A 104 0.08 7.85 4.19
N PRO A 105 1.00 8.46 3.43
CA PRO A 105 2.05 7.73 2.73
C PRO A 105 3.01 7.06 3.72
N ILE A 106 3.29 5.77 3.50
CA ILE A 106 4.17 4.96 4.34
C ILE A 106 5.16 4.25 3.42
N ILE A 107 6.45 4.40 3.69
CA ILE A 107 7.54 3.81 2.90
C ILE A 107 8.30 2.85 3.80
N ILE A 108 8.34 1.55 3.43
CA ILE A 108 9.23 0.60 4.11
C ILE A 108 10.63 0.77 3.54
N ASP A 109 11.54 1.27 4.37
CA ASP A 109 12.93 1.53 3.99
C ASP A 109 13.88 1.28 5.16
N PRO A 110 14.21 0.03 5.46
CA PRO A 110 14.93 -0.34 6.68
C PRO A 110 16.24 0.40 6.91
N THR A 111 16.92 0.86 5.86
CA THR A 111 18.23 1.52 5.90
C THR A 111 18.24 2.94 5.34
N PHE A 112 17.06 3.55 5.18
CA PHE A 112 16.88 4.93 4.73
C PHE A 112 17.53 5.23 3.38
N ARG A 113 17.32 4.36 2.39
CA ARG A 113 17.84 4.52 1.02
C ARG A 113 17.11 5.56 0.19
N CYS A 114 15.84 5.82 0.50
CA CYS A 114 14.97 6.66 -0.32
C CYS A 114 15.40 8.13 -0.38
N LYS A 115 16.20 8.61 0.61
CA LYS A 115 16.69 9.99 0.67
C LYS A 115 15.62 11.00 0.21
N ILE A 116 14.40 10.84 0.75
CA ILE A 116 13.26 11.69 0.39
C ILE A 116 13.61 13.18 0.54
N GLU A 117 13.18 13.99 -0.41
CA GLU A 117 13.49 15.41 -0.48
C GLU A 117 12.22 16.25 -0.67
N SER A 118 12.31 17.57 -0.50
CA SER A 118 11.18 18.49 -0.71
C SER A 118 10.55 18.39 -2.11
N ARG A 119 11.34 18.03 -3.12
CA ARG A 119 10.89 17.80 -4.50
C ARG A 119 10.28 16.42 -4.76
N SER A 120 10.32 15.51 -3.79
CA SER A 120 9.61 14.23 -3.90
C SER A 120 8.12 14.48 -4.00
N LYS A 121 7.41 13.78 -4.89
CA LYS A 121 5.99 14.06 -5.17
C LYS A 121 5.10 13.94 -3.93
N SER A 122 5.40 13.01 -3.01
CA SER A 122 4.66 12.89 -1.75
C SER A 122 4.86 14.10 -0.83
N MET A 123 6.09 14.67 -0.78
CA MET A 123 6.36 15.90 -0.04
C MET A 123 5.70 17.12 -0.67
N MET A 124 5.72 17.20 -2.01
CA MET A 124 5.04 18.27 -2.75
C MET A 124 3.52 18.22 -2.55
N ALA A 125 2.93 17.01 -2.57
CA ALA A 125 1.50 16.84 -2.30
C ALA A 125 1.13 17.27 -0.88
N ALA A 126 1.96 16.98 0.11
CA ALA A 126 1.75 17.46 1.48
C ALA A 126 1.86 18.98 1.57
N ALA A 127 2.90 19.58 0.98
CA ALA A 127 3.12 21.01 0.99
C ALA A 127 2.00 21.82 0.30
N SER A 128 1.34 21.23 -0.71
CA SER A 128 0.19 21.83 -1.42
C SER A 128 -1.17 21.46 -0.83
N MET A 129 -1.23 20.81 0.32
CA MET A 129 -2.46 20.34 0.96
C MET A 129 -3.29 19.36 0.09
N GLU A 130 -2.62 18.65 -0.82
CA GLU A 130 -3.20 17.62 -1.69
C GLU A 130 -2.96 16.20 -1.13
N GLY A 131 -2.21 16.06 -0.03
CA GLY A 131 -1.87 14.81 0.62
C GLY A 131 -1.35 15.01 2.02
N LYS A 132 -1.05 13.91 2.70
CA LYS A 132 -0.45 13.91 4.05
C LYS A 132 1.06 13.73 3.96
N GLU A 133 1.78 14.19 4.97
CA GLU A 133 3.24 14.05 5.06
C GLU A 133 3.64 12.58 5.17
N PRO A 134 4.69 12.14 4.46
CA PRO A 134 5.09 10.74 4.43
C PRO A 134 5.76 10.29 5.74
N TRP A 135 5.58 8.99 6.06
CA TRP A 135 6.29 8.28 7.10
C TRP A 135 7.24 7.28 6.47
N ILE A 136 8.48 7.24 6.96
CA ILE A 136 9.51 6.31 6.51
C ILE A 136 9.78 5.33 7.67
N LEU A 137 9.46 4.06 7.47
CA LEU A 137 9.73 3.02 8.46
C LEU A 137 11.17 2.53 8.26
N VAL A 138 12.00 2.71 9.28
CA VAL A 138 13.40 2.28 9.30
C VAL A 138 13.62 1.23 10.38
N SER A 139 14.67 0.42 10.25
CA SER A 139 15.05 -0.51 11.33
C SER A 139 15.53 0.28 12.56
N ALA A 140 15.13 -0.17 13.74
CA ALA A 140 15.58 0.43 14.99
C ALA A 140 17.10 0.28 15.14
N GLU A 141 17.66 -0.84 14.68
CA GLU A 141 19.09 -1.14 14.71
C GLU A 141 19.86 -0.14 13.83
N TRP A 142 19.38 0.08 12.58
CA TRP A 142 19.93 1.11 11.71
C TRP A 142 19.81 2.50 12.33
N ARG A 143 18.67 2.83 12.92
CA ARG A 143 18.42 4.17 13.52
C ARG A 143 19.37 4.46 14.68
N ASN A 144 19.79 3.45 15.42
CA ASN A 144 20.74 3.58 16.53
C ASN A 144 22.20 3.80 16.05
N SER A 145 22.50 3.47 14.79
CA SER A 145 23.85 3.59 14.18
C SER A 145 23.88 4.55 12.99
N VAL A 146 22.89 5.45 12.92
CA VAL A 146 22.76 6.40 11.80
C VAL A 146 23.96 7.31 11.65
N SER A 147 24.38 7.54 10.39
CA SER A 147 25.49 8.44 10.10
C SER A 147 25.15 9.91 10.41
N PRO A 148 26.16 10.76 10.75
CA PRO A 148 25.91 12.18 10.95
C PRO A 148 25.22 12.87 9.75
N SER A 149 25.59 12.49 8.53
CA SER A 149 24.97 13.03 7.32
C SER A 149 23.50 12.63 7.19
N ASP A 150 23.15 11.38 7.51
CA ASP A 150 21.76 10.92 7.49
C ASP A 150 20.95 11.57 8.61
N LEU A 151 21.55 11.79 9.77
CA LEU A 151 20.89 12.49 10.87
C LEU A 151 20.51 13.93 10.47
N VAL A 152 21.41 14.66 9.81
CA VAL A 152 21.12 16.02 9.30
C VAL A 152 19.99 15.97 8.25
N HIS A 153 20.02 14.99 7.37
CA HIS A 153 18.96 14.80 6.37
C HIS A 153 17.62 14.49 7.01
N ILE A 154 17.58 13.56 7.99
CA ILE A 154 16.36 13.22 8.75
C ILE A 154 15.79 14.49 9.40
N GLN A 155 16.60 15.26 10.12
CA GLN A 155 16.17 16.51 10.74
C GLN A 155 15.61 17.51 9.72
N SER A 156 16.18 17.56 8.51
CA SER A 156 15.71 18.41 7.44
C SER A 156 14.31 18.03 6.97
N ILE A 157 14.07 16.75 6.70
CA ILE A 157 12.75 16.30 6.22
C ILE A 157 11.68 16.33 7.33
N GLU A 158 12.07 16.10 8.58
CA GLU A 158 11.15 16.17 9.72
C GLU A 158 10.68 17.61 9.98
N ARG A 159 11.52 18.62 9.73
CA ARG A 159 11.09 20.05 9.76
C ARG A 159 10.05 20.36 8.68
N MET A 160 9.99 19.57 7.61
CA MET A 160 8.99 19.69 6.53
C MET A 160 7.76 18.79 6.76
N GLY A 161 7.65 18.14 7.94
CA GLY A 161 6.50 17.34 8.37
C GLY A 161 6.63 15.84 8.12
N ALA A 162 7.61 15.35 7.35
CA ALA A 162 7.86 13.91 7.23
C ALA A 162 8.28 13.32 8.60
N ARG A 163 8.14 12.00 8.76
CA ARG A 163 8.59 11.31 9.99
C ARG A 163 9.42 10.10 9.65
N VAL A 164 10.56 9.94 10.33
CA VAL A 164 11.36 8.70 10.27
C VAL A 164 11.09 7.89 11.52
N ILE A 165 10.45 6.74 11.34
CA ILE A 165 9.89 5.93 12.42
C ILE A 165 10.72 4.67 12.57
N PRO A 166 11.48 4.50 13.68
CA PRO A 166 12.19 3.26 13.95
C PRO A 166 11.22 2.15 14.35
N VAL A 167 11.36 0.99 13.73
CA VAL A 167 10.56 -0.21 14.01
C VAL A 167 11.50 -1.32 14.47
N VAL A 168 11.30 -1.80 15.68
CA VAL A 168 12.05 -2.93 16.24
C VAL A 168 11.60 -4.22 15.53
N GLY A 169 12.54 -5.00 15.01
CA GLY A 169 12.26 -6.23 14.29
C GLY A 169 11.93 -6.03 12.80
N LEU A 170 12.05 -4.82 12.24
CA LEU A 170 11.80 -4.57 10.81
C LEU A 170 12.74 -5.36 9.88
N GLN A 171 13.95 -5.67 10.33
CA GLN A 171 14.95 -6.47 9.60
C GLN A 171 15.14 -7.86 10.23
N SER A 172 14.13 -8.41 10.90
CA SER A 172 14.17 -9.80 11.32
C SER A 172 14.32 -10.71 10.09
N ASP A 173 15.13 -11.76 10.21
CA ASP A 173 15.23 -12.84 9.20
C ASP A 173 13.89 -13.57 9.04
N ASN A 174 12.99 -13.41 10.01
CA ASN A 174 11.63 -13.92 10.00
C ASN A 174 10.66 -12.85 9.50
N ARG A 175 10.18 -12.98 8.27
CA ARG A 175 9.21 -12.05 7.66
C ARG A 175 7.93 -11.88 8.50
N ASN A 176 7.48 -12.93 9.18
CA ASN A 176 6.28 -12.88 10.01
C ASN A 176 6.45 -11.90 11.18
N GLU A 177 7.63 -11.91 11.81
CA GLU A 177 7.99 -10.96 12.86
C GLU A 177 8.09 -9.53 12.33
N SER A 178 8.74 -9.35 11.17
CA SER A 178 8.85 -8.04 10.52
C SER A 178 7.48 -7.44 10.23
N TRP A 179 6.55 -8.20 9.62
CA TRP A 179 5.20 -7.71 9.35
C TRP A 179 4.37 -7.50 10.62
N ALA A 180 4.49 -8.37 11.63
CA ALA A 180 3.85 -8.16 12.92
C ALA A 180 4.32 -6.86 13.58
N ALA A 181 5.63 -6.57 13.54
CA ALA A 181 6.22 -5.33 14.06
C ALA A 181 5.73 -4.09 13.30
N ILE A 182 5.70 -4.15 11.95
CA ILE A 182 5.17 -3.06 11.11
C ILE A 182 3.72 -2.75 11.49
N LEU A 183 2.84 -3.76 11.47
CA LEU A 183 1.41 -3.56 11.72
C LEU A 183 1.14 -3.08 13.14
N LYS A 184 1.89 -3.60 14.14
CA LYS A 184 1.82 -3.11 15.52
C LYS A 184 2.20 -1.65 15.62
N SER A 185 3.35 -1.25 15.07
CA SER A 185 3.81 0.15 15.08
C SER A 185 2.82 1.10 14.38
N LEU A 186 2.27 0.69 13.24
CA LEU A 186 1.27 1.49 12.53
C LEU A 186 -0.03 1.64 13.31
N LYS A 187 -0.49 0.59 14.00
CA LYS A 187 -1.66 0.66 14.88
C LYS A 187 -1.43 1.63 16.05
N GLU A 188 -0.28 1.57 16.71
CA GLU A 188 0.10 2.47 17.79
C GLU A 188 0.15 3.93 17.34
N LEU A 189 0.47 4.18 16.06
CA LEU A 189 0.45 5.50 15.42
C LEU A 189 -0.93 5.92 14.89
N GLY A 190 -1.98 5.13 15.15
CA GLY A 190 -3.36 5.45 14.82
C GLY A 190 -3.83 5.01 13.43
N ILE A 191 -3.04 4.25 12.67
CA ILE A 191 -3.47 3.64 11.40
C ILE A 191 -4.36 2.43 11.72
N ARG A 192 -5.62 2.49 11.29
CA ARG A 192 -6.61 1.41 11.47
C ARG A 192 -6.81 0.61 10.19
N SER A 193 -6.57 1.25 9.04
CA SER A 193 -6.68 0.62 7.71
C SER A 193 -5.47 0.96 6.85
N LEU A 194 -4.89 -0.06 6.22
CA LEU A 194 -3.67 0.04 5.43
C LEU A 194 -3.89 -0.53 4.03
N MET A 195 -3.70 0.29 3.02
CA MET A 195 -3.65 -0.14 1.63
C MET A 195 -2.19 -0.40 1.23
N VAL A 196 -1.86 -1.60 0.80
CA VAL A 196 -0.51 -2.00 0.36
C VAL A 196 -0.51 -2.07 -1.17
N GLU A 197 0.29 -1.20 -1.81
CA GLU A 197 0.39 -1.12 -3.28
C GLU A 197 1.71 -1.72 -3.85
N GLY A 198 2.54 -2.27 -3.00
CA GLY A 198 3.69 -3.03 -3.46
C GLY A 198 5.03 -2.28 -3.38
N GLY A 199 6.14 -2.56 -4.19
CA GLY A 199 6.24 -3.50 -5.33
C GLY A 199 6.36 -4.99 -5.02
N ALA A 200 6.86 -5.72 -6.03
CA ALA A 200 6.86 -7.18 -6.03
C ALA A 200 7.40 -7.81 -4.75
N HIS A 201 8.50 -7.31 -4.21
CA HIS A 201 9.07 -7.84 -2.96
C HIS A 201 8.07 -7.73 -1.81
N VAL A 202 7.47 -6.56 -1.62
CA VAL A 202 6.48 -6.30 -0.56
C VAL A 202 5.24 -7.17 -0.76
N ILE A 203 4.75 -7.31 -2.00
CA ILE A 203 3.58 -8.13 -2.34
C ILE A 203 3.86 -9.60 -2.05
N ASN A 204 4.94 -10.15 -2.62
CA ASN A 204 5.29 -11.57 -2.46
C ASN A 204 5.58 -11.92 -0.99
N ASP A 205 6.22 -11.01 -0.27
CA ASP A 205 6.54 -11.18 1.13
C ASP A 205 5.27 -11.19 1.99
N LEU A 206 4.37 -10.23 1.77
CA LEU A 206 3.10 -10.13 2.50
C LEU A 206 2.16 -11.31 2.21
N LEU A 207 2.09 -11.80 0.97
CA LEU A 207 1.32 -12.99 0.59
C LEU A 207 1.77 -14.25 1.34
N CYS A 208 3.07 -14.37 1.62
CA CYS A 208 3.65 -15.51 2.34
C CYS A 208 3.69 -15.32 3.87
N THR A 209 3.17 -14.22 4.39
CA THR A 209 3.24 -13.88 5.81
C THR A 209 2.08 -14.46 6.60
N ALA A 210 2.38 -14.98 7.79
CA ALA A 210 1.40 -15.34 8.81
C ALA A 210 1.74 -14.67 10.13
N VAL A 211 0.77 -14.00 10.74
CA VAL A 211 0.89 -13.34 12.04
C VAL A 211 -0.01 -14.03 13.07
N ASP A 212 0.28 -13.87 14.34
CA ASP A 212 -0.58 -14.42 15.39
C ASP A 212 -1.83 -13.53 15.54
N ASP A 213 -3.02 -14.17 15.59
CA ASP A 213 -4.24 -13.53 16.03
C ASP A 213 -4.29 -13.44 17.58
N ILE A 214 -5.38 -12.92 18.12
CA ILE A 214 -5.57 -12.77 19.58
C ILE A 214 -5.57 -14.12 20.35
N ASN A 215 -5.73 -15.24 19.65
CA ASN A 215 -5.73 -16.58 20.22
C ASN A 215 -4.38 -17.31 19.97
N GLY A 216 -3.39 -16.64 19.38
CA GLY A 216 -2.12 -17.25 18.97
C GLY A 216 -2.21 -18.13 17.73
N THR A 217 -3.30 -18.05 16.97
CA THR A 217 -3.46 -18.79 15.71
C THR A 217 -2.78 -18.02 14.58
N LYS A 218 -1.99 -18.75 13.78
CA LYS A 218 -1.37 -18.16 12.58
C LYS A 218 -2.43 -17.85 11.52
N VAL A 219 -2.53 -16.57 11.16
CA VAL A 219 -3.47 -16.05 10.15
C VAL A 219 -2.76 -15.13 9.20
N SER A 220 -3.26 -15.02 7.96
CA SER A 220 -2.76 -14.00 7.05
C SER A 220 -3.03 -12.60 7.63
N PRO A 221 -2.08 -11.67 7.54
CA PRO A 221 -2.33 -10.28 7.91
C PRO A 221 -3.24 -9.55 6.92
N ILE A 222 -3.39 -10.07 5.69
CA ILE A 222 -4.23 -9.48 4.65
C ILE A 222 -5.70 -9.81 4.93
N ASP A 223 -6.58 -8.82 4.84
CA ASP A 223 -8.03 -8.98 4.92
C ASP A 223 -8.68 -9.09 3.55
N VAL A 224 -8.23 -8.25 2.64
CA VAL A 224 -8.79 -8.12 1.28
C VAL A 224 -7.68 -8.09 0.26
N VAL A 225 -7.90 -8.75 -0.87
CA VAL A 225 -7.03 -8.72 -2.05
C VAL A 225 -7.83 -8.16 -3.22
N ILE A 226 -7.31 -7.10 -3.86
CA ILE A 226 -7.90 -6.51 -5.07
C ILE A 226 -6.83 -6.49 -6.15
N ILE A 227 -7.01 -7.26 -7.21
CA ILE A 227 -6.05 -7.38 -8.31
C ILE A 227 -6.66 -6.84 -9.59
N THR A 228 -5.99 -5.89 -10.22
CA THR A 228 -6.31 -5.41 -11.56
C THR A 228 -5.52 -6.22 -12.58
N ILE A 229 -6.19 -6.90 -13.49
CA ILE A 229 -5.59 -7.63 -14.58
C ILE A 229 -5.70 -6.80 -15.85
N ALA A 230 -4.56 -6.27 -16.30
CA ALA A 230 -4.47 -5.54 -17.56
C ALA A 230 -4.34 -6.53 -18.73
N PRO A 231 -5.05 -6.32 -19.87
CA PRO A 231 -5.05 -7.23 -21.01
C PRO A 231 -3.78 -7.10 -21.88
N VAL A 232 -2.62 -7.28 -21.25
CA VAL A 232 -1.29 -7.18 -21.86
C VAL A 232 -0.38 -8.28 -21.34
N TYR A 233 0.67 -8.60 -22.10
CA TYR A 233 1.78 -9.44 -21.67
C TYR A 233 3.02 -8.58 -21.56
N LEU A 234 3.78 -8.70 -20.48
CA LEU A 234 5.05 -8.01 -20.28
C LEU A 234 6.28 -8.89 -20.58
N GLY A 235 6.06 -10.19 -20.71
CA GLY A 235 7.10 -11.14 -21.05
C GLY A 235 7.97 -11.59 -19.87
N LYS A 236 8.77 -12.60 -20.11
CA LYS A 236 9.53 -13.32 -19.07
C LYS A 236 10.56 -12.48 -18.30
N ASN A 237 10.96 -11.34 -18.84
CA ASN A 237 11.91 -10.43 -18.18
C ASN A 237 11.21 -9.43 -17.25
N GLY A 238 9.88 -9.38 -17.25
CA GLY A 238 9.10 -8.53 -16.37
C GLY A 238 9.21 -8.95 -14.90
N VAL A 239 8.92 -8.00 -14.01
CA VAL A 239 8.94 -8.22 -12.56
C VAL A 239 7.70 -9.01 -12.15
N GLU A 240 7.93 -10.18 -11.57
CA GLU A 240 6.89 -11.16 -11.24
C GLU A 240 6.31 -10.98 -9.84
N VAL A 241 5.00 -11.16 -9.72
CA VAL A 241 4.31 -11.44 -8.45
C VAL A 241 3.92 -12.90 -8.44
N SER A 242 4.67 -13.68 -7.65
CA SER A 242 4.46 -15.12 -7.48
C SER A 242 4.90 -15.51 -6.06
N PRO A 243 3.98 -15.88 -5.17
CA PRO A 243 4.34 -16.33 -3.84
C PRO A 243 5.17 -17.62 -3.89
N ALA A 244 6.04 -17.83 -2.88
CA ALA A 244 6.96 -18.97 -2.84
C ALA A 244 6.27 -20.32 -2.69
N SER A 245 5.00 -20.34 -2.29
CA SER A 245 4.17 -21.55 -2.15
C SER A 245 2.75 -21.30 -2.65
N ALA A 246 2.05 -22.37 -2.98
CA ALA A 246 0.63 -22.28 -3.35
C ALA A 246 -0.19 -21.74 -2.18
N LEU A 247 -1.11 -20.84 -2.51
CA LEU A 247 -2.05 -20.23 -1.54
C LEU A 247 -3.48 -20.52 -2.01
N ASP A 248 -4.30 -21.03 -1.10
CA ASP A 248 -5.73 -21.28 -1.30
C ASP A 248 -6.51 -20.67 -0.14
N ASN A 249 -6.48 -19.35 -0.06
CA ASN A 249 -7.03 -18.58 1.07
C ASN A 249 -7.87 -17.37 0.62
N LEU A 250 -8.32 -17.36 -0.64
CA LEU A 250 -9.21 -16.34 -1.18
C LEU A 250 -10.65 -16.83 -1.13
N TYR A 251 -11.56 -15.99 -0.59
CA TYR A 251 -12.97 -16.32 -0.39
C TYR A 251 -13.86 -15.21 -0.91
N ASP A 252 -15.10 -15.56 -1.27
CA ASP A 252 -16.11 -14.63 -1.78
C ASP A 252 -15.57 -13.79 -2.95
N ILE A 253 -14.96 -14.50 -3.90
CA ILE A 253 -14.29 -13.89 -5.05
C ILE A 253 -15.33 -13.33 -6.00
N THR A 254 -15.20 -12.05 -6.33
CA THR A 254 -16.00 -11.38 -7.35
C THR A 254 -15.12 -10.72 -8.39
N TRP A 255 -15.69 -10.49 -9.56
CA TRP A 255 -15.01 -9.89 -10.70
C TRP A 255 -15.86 -8.79 -11.30
N ASP A 256 -15.22 -7.70 -11.72
CA ASP A 256 -15.89 -6.62 -12.46
C ASP A 256 -14.93 -6.03 -13.50
N GLN A 257 -15.48 -5.33 -14.49
CA GLN A 257 -14.72 -4.72 -15.58
C GLN A 257 -14.58 -3.21 -15.36
N PHE A 258 -13.34 -2.73 -15.40
CA PHE A 258 -12.99 -1.32 -15.30
C PHE A 258 -12.29 -0.86 -16.57
N GLY A 259 -13.08 -0.30 -17.50
CA GLY A 259 -12.60 0.01 -18.83
C GLY A 259 -12.19 -1.25 -19.58
N ARG A 260 -10.89 -1.36 -19.94
CA ARG A 260 -10.34 -2.54 -20.58
C ARG A 260 -9.80 -3.60 -19.59
N ASP A 261 -9.66 -3.22 -18.33
CA ASP A 261 -9.06 -4.09 -17.31
C ASP A 261 -10.14 -4.93 -16.61
N CYS A 262 -9.76 -6.10 -16.11
CA CYS A 262 -10.61 -6.92 -15.25
C CYS A 262 -10.12 -6.82 -13.81
N VAL A 263 -11.02 -6.59 -12.86
CA VAL A 263 -10.68 -6.45 -11.44
C VAL A 263 -11.25 -7.61 -10.67
N MET A 264 -10.40 -8.33 -9.94
CA MET A 264 -10.78 -9.32 -8.95
C MET A 264 -10.77 -8.68 -7.57
N ALA A 265 -11.81 -8.91 -6.80
CA ALA A 265 -11.85 -8.59 -5.38
C ALA A 265 -12.23 -9.83 -4.56
N SER A 266 -11.56 -10.02 -3.42
CA SER A 266 -11.79 -11.18 -2.57
C SER A 266 -11.39 -10.88 -1.12
N PHE A 267 -11.99 -11.60 -0.18
CA PHE A 267 -11.47 -11.69 1.17
C PHE A 267 -10.34 -12.74 1.22
N ASN A 268 -9.34 -12.48 2.07
CA ASN A 268 -8.20 -13.37 2.28
C ASN A 268 -8.33 -14.22 3.56
N LYS A 269 -9.49 -14.20 4.20
CA LYS A 269 -9.85 -15.04 5.35
C LYS A 269 -11.24 -15.56 5.14
N LYS A 270 -11.46 -16.81 5.51
CA LYS A 270 -12.82 -17.31 5.66
C LYS A 270 -13.52 -16.44 6.70
N LEU A 271 -14.51 -15.66 6.29
CA LEU A 271 -15.41 -15.03 7.23
C LEU A 271 -15.97 -16.17 8.09
N ARG A 272 -15.62 -16.19 9.40
CA ARG A 272 -16.38 -17.01 10.31
C ARG A 272 -17.80 -16.46 10.23
N ALA A 273 -18.72 -17.29 9.72
CA ALA A 273 -20.12 -16.98 9.77
C ALA A 273 -20.41 -16.57 11.23
N ALA A 274 -20.84 -15.34 11.42
CA ALA A 274 -21.44 -14.93 12.68
C ALA A 274 -22.70 -15.77 12.82
N PHE A 275 -22.65 -16.81 13.62
CA PHE A 275 -23.82 -17.52 14.10
C PHE A 275 -24.46 -16.74 15.23
#